data_63c2826f60581551b7d5b4cdbe35c7e8
#
_entry.id   63c2826f60581551b7d5b4cdbe35c7e8
#
_cell.length_a   1.000
_cell.length_b   1.000
_cell.length_c   1.000
_cell.angle_alpha   90.00
_cell.angle_beta   90.00
_cell.angle_gamma   90.00
#
_symmetry.space_group_name_H-M   'P 1'
#
loop_
_entity.id
_entity.type
_entity.pdbx_description
1 polymer ?
#
loop_
_entity_poly.entity_id
_entity_poly.type
_entity_poly.pdbx_seq_one_letter_code
_entity_poly.pdbx_strand_id
1 'polypeptide(L)'
;MKTRRSSLAKQPHSIRVFGFLKWGYSLGLALATVVGSGAGQEAHSGRILVMPRDDGGRAALAEAHRGRGRQVERIFPRLGYLQVVRLARGESVSRAVAECQTLSVVAWAEPDWVVTANGLFPNDPYFQNGTQWALNNYGQNGGVADADLDAPEGWDVVATASNIVVAIVDSGVRATHEDLSENLWRNPVDGTPGFNALTGGHDPWDENGHGTHLAGTIAAVANNQRGVAGVAWRARLMVCKFLDASGNGYTADAISCLEFARSNGAHIVNLSWGAGTFSLALSNALWAAQSEGILLVAAAGNNASNNDLVPYYPASLPLENLVAVAASTRTDDRWTFSNYGPASVDLFAPGLAVYSTASGGDSAYESRNGSSMAAAHVSGALALMRQQSPGSTSAEILAALRRAVDSKSAFADQCLTGGRLNLRKALDWPAVSLGSSHGMAQVRVAGVAGHSYVVAASTNLTEWAALKTNTAPANGQWLLTDSDSTNFPGRFYRAQPGP
;
A
#
# COMPACT_ATOMS: atom_id res chain seq x y z
N MET A 1 -15.85 69.97 4.68
CA MET A 1 -14.77 70.63 5.40
C MET A 1 -13.55 69.70 5.43
N LYS A 2 -12.51 70.21 4.76
CA LYS A 2 -11.07 69.85 4.81
C LYS A 2 -10.62 68.38 4.97
N THR A 3 -10.25 67.87 3.86
CA THR A 3 -9.29 66.81 3.52
C THR A 3 -7.94 66.99 4.24
N ARG A 4 -7.37 65.87 4.69
CA ARG A 4 -5.90 65.68 4.74
C ARG A 4 -5.52 64.32 4.21
N ARG A 5 -4.87 64.28 3.05
CA ARG A 5 -4.05 63.20 2.54
C ARG A 5 -2.73 63.23 3.32
N SER A 6 -2.25 62.06 3.79
CA SER A 6 -0.89 61.84 4.15
C SER A 6 -0.31 60.72 3.29
N SER A 7 0.66 61.11 2.48
CA SER A 7 1.52 60.26 1.66
C SER A 7 2.45 59.43 2.54
N LEU A 8 2.43 58.11 2.36
CA LEU A 8 3.47 57.24 2.89
C LEU A 8 4.40 56.81 1.75
N ALA A 9 5.63 57.31 1.84
CA ALA A 9 6.74 57.02 0.95
C ALA A 9 7.19 55.54 1.12
N LYS A 10 7.40 54.88 -0.02
CA LYS A 10 8.06 53.58 -0.11
C LYS A 10 9.54 53.71 0.27
N GLN A 11 9.98 52.99 1.27
CA GLN A 11 11.42 52.75 1.53
C GLN A 11 11.82 51.39 0.92
N PRO A 12 12.99 51.26 0.32
CA PRO A 12 13.49 50.02 -0.24
C PRO A 12 14.06 49.12 0.85
N HIS A 13 13.63 47.84 0.88
CA HIS A 13 14.23 46.85 1.76
C HIS A 13 15.63 46.48 1.27
N SER A 14 16.64 46.91 2.02
CA SER A 14 18.02 46.45 1.86
C SER A 14 18.16 45.07 2.45
N ILE A 15 18.56 44.10 1.61
CA ILE A 15 18.96 42.76 2.01
C ILE A 15 20.31 42.90 2.74
N ARG A 16 20.32 42.72 4.06
CA ARG A 16 21.55 42.55 4.80
C ARG A 16 22.06 41.13 4.65
N VAL A 17 23.18 40.99 3.96
CA VAL A 17 24.02 39.79 3.95
C VAL A 17 24.61 39.66 5.36
N PHE A 18 24.21 38.63 6.09
CA PHE A 18 24.84 38.27 7.36
C PHE A 18 26.22 37.68 7.08
N GLY A 19 27.25 38.39 7.52
CA GLY A 19 28.62 37.91 7.49
C GLY A 19 28.79 36.73 8.47
N PHE A 20 29.50 35.71 8.00
CA PHE A 20 29.90 34.57 8.81
C PHE A 20 30.85 35.04 9.91
N LEU A 21 30.38 35.11 11.17
CA LEU A 21 31.25 35.18 12.33
C LEU A 21 31.90 33.79 12.52
N LYS A 22 33.26 33.83 12.57
CA LYS A 22 34.07 32.70 13.05
C LYS A 22 33.72 32.42 14.52
N TRP A 23 32.91 31.43 14.77
CA TRP A 23 32.71 30.87 16.10
C TRP A 23 33.68 29.71 16.28
N GLY A 24 34.69 29.89 17.12
CA GLY A 24 35.53 28.83 17.63
C GLY A 24 34.69 27.97 18.57
N TYR A 25 34.31 26.79 18.13
CA TYR A 25 33.70 25.81 19.01
C TYR A 25 34.75 24.95 19.68
N SER A 26 35.07 25.31 20.93
CA SER A 26 35.54 24.32 21.90
C SER A 26 34.33 23.61 22.45
N LEU A 27 33.87 22.56 21.76
CA LEU A 27 32.89 21.61 22.34
C LEU A 27 33.67 20.54 23.08
N GLY A 28 33.69 20.64 24.40
CA GLY A 28 34.00 19.54 25.27
C GLY A 28 32.99 18.41 25.02
N LEU A 29 33.50 17.22 24.69
CA LEU A 29 32.73 16.01 24.53
C LEU A 29 32.13 15.64 25.89
N ALA A 30 30.88 16.04 26.14
CA ALA A 30 30.05 15.37 27.12
C ALA A 30 29.35 14.21 26.38
N LEU A 31 29.87 12.99 26.50
CA LEU A 31 29.16 11.77 26.16
C LEU A 31 27.97 11.66 27.14
N ALA A 32 26.83 12.20 26.75
CA ALA A 32 25.57 11.83 27.35
C ALA A 32 25.14 10.49 26.74
N THR A 33 25.41 9.41 27.45
CA THR A 33 24.77 8.12 27.19
C THR A 33 23.29 8.26 27.49
N VAL A 34 22.52 8.64 26.48
CA VAL A 34 21.07 8.44 26.50
C VAL A 34 20.84 6.98 26.17
N VAL A 35 20.70 6.16 27.21
CA VAL A 35 20.12 4.81 27.09
C VAL A 35 18.62 5.02 26.94
N GLY A 36 18.18 5.31 25.73
CA GLY A 36 16.80 5.15 25.30
C GLY A 36 16.74 3.81 24.56
N SER A 37 15.92 2.90 25.03
CA SER A 37 15.53 1.66 24.33
C SER A 37 14.63 2.02 23.15
N GLY A 38 15.23 2.57 22.08
CA GLY A 38 14.63 2.73 20.76
C GLY A 38 15.27 1.71 19.83
N ALA A 39 14.51 1.08 18.96
CA ALA A 39 14.98 0.25 17.87
C ALA A 39 16.19 0.92 17.21
N GLY A 40 17.32 0.21 17.08
CA GLY A 40 18.57 0.79 16.60
C GLY A 40 18.36 1.33 15.17
N GLN A 41 18.72 2.59 14.98
CA GLN A 41 18.67 3.22 13.65
C GLN A 41 19.53 2.41 12.68
N GLU A 42 18.94 1.99 11.56
CA GLU A 42 19.61 1.19 10.56
C GLU A 42 20.62 2.02 9.78
N ALA A 43 21.77 1.45 9.44
CA ALA A 43 22.80 2.09 8.66
C ALA A 43 23.13 1.26 7.41
N HIS A 44 23.56 1.90 6.36
CA HIS A 44 24.01 1.21 5.15
C HIS A 44 25.16 0.25 5.47
N SER A 45 24.99 -1.03 5.21
CA SER A 45 25.87 -2.11 5.63
C SER A 45 27.32 -2.05 5.11
N GLY A 46 27.59 -1.21 4.12
CA GLY A 46 28.89 -1.10 3.46
C GLY A 46 29.42 0.32 3.29
N ARG A 47 28.84 1.34 3.98
CA ARG A 47 29.27 2.73 3.84
C ARG A 47 29.36 3.45 5.17
N ILE A 48 30.27 4.45 5.22
CA ILE A 48 30.41 5.40 6.32
C ILE A 48 30.60 6.80 5.77
N LEU A 49 30.30 7.81 6.60
CA LEU A 49 30.59 9.21 6.34
C LEU A 49 31.83 9.59 7.16
N VAL A 50 32.80 10.26 6.51
CA VAL A 50 34.04 10.66 7.17
C VAL A 50 34.35 12.13 6.86
N MET A 51 34.49 12.94 7.90
CA MET A 51 34.87 14.34 7.80
C MET A 51 36.38 14.51 8.04
N PRO A 52 37.15 14.99 7.06
CA PRO A 52 38.53 15.36 7.30
C PRO A 52 38.60 16.58 8.23
N ARG A 53 39.66 16.66 9.05
CA ARG A 53 39.84 17.76 10.01
C ARG A 53 40.20 19.09 9.34
N ASP A 54 40.96 18.99 8.26
CA ASP A 54 41.41 20.14 7.48
C ASP A 54 41.80 19.72 6.04
N ASP A 55 42.15 20.67 5.21
CA ASP A 55 42.54 20.42 3.82
C ASP A 55 43.85 19.62 3.70
N GLY A 56 44.80 19.76 4.65
CA GLY A 56 46.07 19.03 4.64
C GLY A 56 45.91 17.56 4.95
N GLY A 57 44.88 17.18 5.72
CA GLY A 57 44.60 15.79 6.12
C GLY A 57 44.03 14.91 5.01
N ARG A 58 43.54 15.50 3.90
CA ARG A 58 42.83 14.74 2.83
C ARG A 58 43.70 13.69 2.15
N ALA A 59 44.94 13.98 1.87
CA ALA A 59 45.85 13.03 1.22
C ALA A 59 46.16 11.83 2.16
N ALA A 60 46.44 12.11 3.42
CA ALA A 60 46.68 11.11 4.44
C ALA A 60 45.43 10.26 4.70
N LEU A 61 44.23 10.82 4.68
CA LEU A 61 42.97 10.11 4.81
C LEU A 61 42.70 9.21 3.60
N ALA A 62 42.97 9.68 2.39
CA ALA A 62 42.87 8.87 1.16
C ALA A 62 43.83 7.67 1.17
N GLU A 63 45.04 7.86 1.70
CA GLU A 63 46.02 6.79 1.91
C GLU A 63 45.51 5.76 2.94
N ALA A 64 45.00 6.22 4.07
CA ALA A 64 44.43 5.37 5.11
C ALA A 64 43.25 4.52 4.60
N HIS A 65 42.39 5.09 3.75
CA HIS A 65 41.29 4.34 3.11
C HIS A 65 41.84 3.28 2.15
N ARG A 66 42.80 3.64 1.27
CA ARG A 66 43.42 2.69 0.33
C ARG A 66 44.12 1.54 1.03
N GLY A 67 44.85 1.81 2.09
CA GLY A 67 45.55 0.78 2.89
C GLY A 67 44.61 -0.27 3.51
N ARG A 68 43.32 0.02 3.60
CA ARG A 68 42.27 -0.89 4.10
C ARG A 68 41.33 -1.41 3.03
N GLY A 69 41.60 -1.14 1.76
CA GLY A 69 40.75 -1.54 0.66
C GLY A 69 39.42 -0.78 0.59
N ARG A 70 39.28 0.34 1.31
CA ARG A 70 38.11 1.23 1.27
C ARG A 70 38.19 2.16 0.06
N GLN A 71 37.04 2.56 -0.47
CA GLN A 71 36.96 3.45 -1.62
C GLN A 71 36.13 4.70 -1.28
N VAL A 72 36.66 5.90 -1.61
CA VAL A 72 35.88 7.14 -1.55
C VAL A 72 34.98 7.20 -2.76
N GLU A 73 33.66 7.07 -2.54
CA GLU A 73 32.65 7.09 -3.61
C GLU A 73 32.22 8.51 -3.99
N ARG A 74 32.16 9.39 -2.98
CA ARG A 74 31.71 10.77 -3.17
C ARG A 74 32.42 11.70 -2.20
N ILE A 75 32.64 12.92 -2.66
CA ILE A 75 33.15 14.03 -1.82
C ILE A 75 32.21 15.20 -1.97
N PHE A 76 31.95 15.89 -0.86
CA PHE A 76 31.15 17.12 -0.80
C PHE A 76 32.06 18.32 -0.49
N PRO A 77 32.63 19.01 -1.52
CA PRO A 77 33.60 20.10 -1.31
C PRO A 77 33.04 21.27 -0.50
N ARG A 78 31.75 21.59 -0.69
CA ARG A 78 31.08 22.68 0.02
C ARG A 78 30.73 22.37 1.47
N LEU A 79 30.86 21.10 1.88
CA LEU A 79 30.62 20.61 3.24
C LEU A 79 31.95 20.20 3.91
N GLY A 80 33.03 20.97 3.70
CA GLY A 80 34.33 20.68 4.31
C GLY A 80 34.99 19.39 3.78
N TYR A 81 34.69 19.04 2.53
CA TYR A 81 35.19 17.80 1.89
C TYR A 81 34.76 16.52 2.57
N LEU A 82 33.58 16.51 3.19
CA LEU A 82 32.94 15.29 3.69
C LEU A 82 33.01 14.19 2.63
N GLN A 83 33.41 12.99 3.05
CA GLN A 83 33.58 11.84 2.18
C GLN A 83 32.54 10.76 2.47
N VAL A 84 31.93 10.19 1.42
CA VAL A 84 31.22 8.92 1.48
C VAL A 84 32.21 7.83 1.15
N VAL A 85 32.44 6.91 2.07
CA VAL A 85 33.47 5.88 1.97
C VAL A 85 32.81 4.50 1.96
N ARG A 86 32.98 3.77 0.87
CA ARG A 86 32.60 2.35 0.77
C ARG A 86 33.64 1.51 1.50
N LEU A 87 33.15 0.62 2.32
CA LEU A 87 33.96 -0.33 3.11
C LEU A 87 34.50 -1.47 2.25
N ALA A 88 35.57 -2.10 2.72
CA ALA A 88 36.06 -3.35 2.16
C ALA A 88 35.03 -4.48 2.40
N ARG A 89 35.04 -5.50 1.52
CA ARG A 89 34.10 -6.63 1.63
C ARG A 89 34.22 -7.33 2.99
N GLY A 90 33.13 -7.41 3.73
CA GLY A 90 33.07 -8.06 5.05
C GLY A 90 33.55 -7.17 6.21
N GLU A 91 33.85 -5.90 5.96
CA GLU A 91 34.23 -4.96 7.01
C GLU A 91 32.98 -4.46 7.74
N SER A 92 33.03 -4.45 9.09
CA SER A 92 31.95 -3.94 9.93
C SER A 92 31.93 -2.42 9.95
N VAL A 93 30.73 -1.81 9.79
CA VAL A 93 30.51 -0.37 9.85
C VAL A 93 30.99 0.22 11.19
N SER A 94 30.60 -0.40 12.30
CA SER A 94 30.98 0.08 13.65
C SER A 94 32.51 0.07 13.86
N ARG A 95 33.19 -0.98 13.37
CA ARG A 95 34.65 -1.04 13.42
C ARG A 95 35.31 0.03 12.56
N ALA A 96 34.80 0.21 11.33
CA ALA A 96 35.35 1.21 10.41
C ALA A 96 35.20 2.64 10.94
N VAL A 97 34.06 2.95 11.55
CA VAL A 97 33.82 4.25 12.23
C VAL A 97 34.78 4.45 13.37
N ALA A 98 34.88 3.46 14.28
CA ALA A 98 35.79 3.54 15.44
C ALA A 98 37.24 3.75 15.01
N GLU A 99 37.71 3.04 13.97
CA GLU A 99 39.06 3.20 13.45
C GLU A 99 39.28 4.59 12.81
N CYS A 100 38.32 5.10 12.01
CA CYS A 100 38.43 6.44 11.44
C CYS A 100 38.53 7.50 12.54
N GLN A 101 37.78 7.37 13.61
CA GLN A 101 37.78 8.31 14.74
C GLN A 101 39.13 8.35 15.49
N THR A 102 39.98 7.32 15.38
CA THR A 102 41.33 7.33 15.97
C THR A 102 42.36 8.11 15.13
N LEU A 103 42.05 8.41 13.88
CA LEU A 103 42.98 9.11 12.98
C LEU A 103 43.00 10.61 13.29
N SER A 104 44.19 11.19 13.53
CA SER A 104 44.35 12.61 13.82
C SER A 104 43.86 13.54 12.70
N VAL A 105 43.82 13.05 11.48
CA VAL A 105 43.34 13.75 10.27
C VAL A 105 41.82 13.74 10.09
N VAL A 106 41.07 12.99 10.95
CA VAL A 106 39.62 12.89 10.96
C VAL A 106 39.05 13.81 12.04
N ALA A 107 38.08 14.65 11.65
CA ALA A 107 37.29 15.43 12.60
C ALA A 107 36.24 14.59 13.29
N TRP A 108 35.50 13.80 12.51
CA TRP A 108 34.51 12.84 12.96
C TRP A 108 34.22 11.80 11.84
N ALA A 109 33.70 10.66 12.24
CA ALA A 109 33.16 9.64 11.34
C ALA A 109 31.88 9.06 11.95
N GLU A 110 30.93 8.70 11.07
CA GLU A 110 29.66 8.11 11.49
C GLU A 110 29.18 7.11 10.44
N PRO A 111 28.24 6.22 10.77
CA PRO A 111 27.54 5.40 9.78
C PRO A 111 26.81 6.27 8.76
N ASP A 112 26.65 5.78 7.53
CA ASP A 112 25.72 6.35 6.55
C ASP A 112 24.32 5.85 6.93
N TRP A 113 23.60 6.67 7.68
CA TRP A 113 22.31 6.31 8.25
C TRP A 113 21.23 6.19 7.17
N VAL A 114 20.38 5.18 7.30
CA VAL A 114 19.19 5.07 6.46
C VAL A 114 18.25 6.23 6.83
N VAL A 115 17.92 7.04 5.86
CA VAL A 115 16.87 8.07 5.95
C VAL A 115 15.70 7.60 5.10
N THR A 116 14.59 7.36 5.76
CA THR A 116 13.33 7.02 5.10
C THR A 116 12.49 8.28 4.91
N ALA A 117 11.73 8.35 3.84
CA ALA A 117 10.64 9.33 3.76
C ALA A 117 9.70 9.09 4.96
N ASN A 118 9.26 10.17 5.60
CA ASN A 118 8.25 10.06 6.64
C ASN A 118 6.95 9.60 5.99
N GLY A 119 6.67 8.29 6.01
CA GLY A 119 5.39 7.73 5.63
C GLY A 119 4.29 8.18 6.59
N LEU A 120 3.04 8.15 6.14
CA LEU A 120 1.91 8.42 6.99
C LEU A 120 1.71 7.26 7.97
N PHE A 121 2.13 7.44 9.22
CA PHE A 121 2.03 6.43 10.28
C PHE A 121 0.83 6.73 11.18
N PRO A 122 -0.17 5.84 11.26
CA PRO A 122 -1.29 6.00 12.16
C PRO A 122 -0.85 5.84 13.63
N ASN A 123 -1.56 6.50 14.54
CA ASN A 123 -1.24 6.50 15.97
C ASN A 123 -1.89 5.36 16.76
N ASP A 124 -2.41 4.35 16.07
CA ASP A 124 -3.12 3.20 16.63
C ASP A 124 -2.14 2.27 17.34
N PRO A 125 -2.43 1.85 18.58
CA PRO A 125 -1.46 1.15 19.43
C PRO A 125 -0.87 -0.12 18.83
N TYR A 126 -1.68 -0.97 18.17
CA TYR A 126 -1.21 -2.23 17.59
C TYR A 126 -0.45 -2.05 16.26
N PHE A 127 -0.62 -0.91 15.59
CA PHE A 127 0.26 -0.52 14.51
C PHE A 127 1.60 -0.02 15.06
N GLN A 128 1.57 0.89 16.03
CA GLN A 128 2.76 1.51 16.62
C GLN A 128 3.71 0.50 17.28
N ASN A 129 3.18 -0.55 17.91
CA ASN A 129 3.99 -1.59 18.55
C ASN A 129 4.44 -2.72 17.62
N GLY A 130 4.12 -2.64 16.31
CA GLY A 130 4.52 -3.61 15.29
C GLY A 130 3.70 -4.92 15.28
N THR A 131 2.59 -4.99 16.00
CA THR A 131 1.70 -6.17 15.97
C THR A 131 1.07 -6.35 14.59
N GLN A 132 0.72 -5.23 13.90
CA GLN A 132 0.18 -5.25 12.53
C GLN A 132 1.28 -5.34 11.47
N TRP A 133 2.07 -6.42 11.52
CA TRP A 133 3.17 -6.66 10.58
C TRP A 133 2.74 -6.64 9.11
N ALA A 134 1.49 -7.01 8.83
CA ALA A 134 0.93 -7.06 7.49
C ALA A 134 0.91 -5.69 6.79
N LEU A 135 0.85 -4.61 7.56
CA LEU A 135 0.83 -3.23 7.09
C LEU A 135 2.22 -2.60 7.06
N ASN A 136 3.10 -3.00 8.02
CA ASN A 136 4.47 -2.50 8.11
C ASN A 136 5.37 -3.53 8.82
N ASN A 137 6.25 -4.19 8.05
CA ASN A 137 7.14 -5.24 8.52
C ASN A 137 8.60 -4.78 8.45
N TYR A 138 9.14 -4.34 9.57
CA TYR A 138 10.55 -3.99 9.70
C TYR A 138 11.43 -5.16 10.22
N GLY A 139 10.94 -6.42 10.14
CA GLY A 139 11.61 -7.64 10.60
C GLY A 139 11.21 -8.06 12.02
N GLN A 140 10.21 -7.44 12.63
CA GLN A 140 9.71 -7.80 13.97
C GLN A 140 9.15 -9.24 13.99
N ASN A 141 9.25 -9.87 15.15
CA ASN A 141 8.73 -11.22 15.40
C ASN A 141 9.25 -12.30 14.42
N GLY A 142 10.49 -12.14 13.93
CA GLY A 142 11.12 -13.06 12.97
C GLY A 142 10.62 -12.90 11.54
N GLY A 143 10.04 -11.74 11.21
CA GLY A 143 9.69 -11.37 9.84
C GLY A 143 10.93 -11.02 9.00
N VAL A 144 10.72 -10.93 7.71
CA VAL A 144 11.67 -10.32 6.77
C VAL A 144 11.20 -8.89 6.53
N ALA A 145 12.10 -7.92 6.72
CA ALA A 145 11.77 -6.52 6.47
C ALA A 145 11.22 -6.35 5.05
N ASP A 146 10.19 -5.50 4.90
CA ASP A 146 9.52 -5.25 3.62
C ASP A 146 8.67 -6.44 3.10
N ALA A 147 8.41 -7.46 3.94
CA ALA A 147 7.48 -8.55 3.63
C ALA A 147 6.08 -8.22 4.15
N ASP A 148 5.47 -7.14 3.63
CA ASP A 148 4.18 -6.57 4.01
C ASP A 148 3.44 -5.94 2.81
N LEU A 149 2.51 -5.04 3.04
CA LEU A 149 1.71 -4.36 2.01
C LEU A 149 2.30 -3.03 1.54
N ASP A 150 3.39 -2.52 2.09
CA ASP A 150 3.86 -1.13 1.92
C ASP A 150 2.75 -0.12 2.23
N ALA A 151 2.01 -0.34 3.33
CA ALA A 151 0.84 0.46 3.64
C ALA A 151 1.20 1.91 4.01
N PRO A 152 2.22 2.20 4.83
CA PRO A 152 2.66 3.58 5.10
C PRO A 152 2.99 4.36 3.83
N GLU A 153 3.72 3.75 2.90
CA GLU A 153 4.10 4.33 1.62
C GLU A 153 2.89 4.55 0.72
N GLY A 154 1.92 3.61 0.76
CA GLY A 154 0.65 3.74 0.05
C GLY A 154 -0.22 4.86 0.62
N TRP A 155 -0.28 4.99 1.94
CA TRP A 155 -1.07 6.04 2.61
C TRP A 155 -0.57 7.45 2.35
N ASP A 156 0.71 7.64 2.02
CA ASP A 156 1.22 8.93 1.53
C ASP A 156 0.54 9.39 0.24
N VAL A 157 0.00 8.46 -0.54
CA VAL A 157 -0.75 8.75 -1.75
C VAL A 157 -2.23 8.99 -1.42
N VAL A 158 -2.88 8.01 -0.81
CA VAL A 158 -4.25 8.08 -0.32
C VAL A 158 -4.48 7.07 0.80
N ALA A 159 -5.00 7.54 1.95
CA ALA A 159 -5.27 6.70 3.11
C ALA A 159 -6.78 6.46 3.32
N THR A 160 -7.65 7.23 2.69
CA THR A 160 -9.10 7.20 2.93
C THR A 160 -9.89 6.95 1.66
N ALA A 161 -11.01 6.22 1.82
CA ALA A 161 -11.94 5.87 0.74
C ALA A 161 -13.41 6.12 1.19
N SER A 162 -13.69 7.29 1.77
CA SER A 162 -14.95 7.61 2.45
C SER A 162 -16.20 7.52 1.57
N ASN A 163 -16.03 7.56 0.25
CA ASN A 163 -17.12 7.42 -0.72
C ASN A 163 -17.28 5.98 -1.25
N ILE A 164 -16.40 5.07 -0.87
CA ILE A 164 -16.41 3.69 -1.38
C ILE A 164 -17.11 2.77 -0.38
N VAL A 165 -18.08 2.02 -0.89
CA VAL A 165 -18.82 1.01 -0.14
C VAL A 165 -18.19 -0.35 -0.40
N VAL A 166 -17.72 -1.01 0.65
CA VAL A 166 -17.21 -2.38 0.63
C VAL A 166 -18.22 -3.27 1.35
N ALA A 167 -18.88 -4.16 0.61
CA ALA A 167 -19.77 -5.15 1.19
C ALA A 167 -18.97 -6.36 1.70
N ILE A 168 -19.19 -6.72 2.96
CA ILE A 168 -18.64 -7.90 3.61
C ILE A 168 -19.75 -8.96 3.64
N VAL A 169 -19.70 -9.90 2.71
CA VAL A 169 -20.65 -11.03 2.65
C VAL A 169 -20.08 -12.16 3.48
N ASP A 170 -20.46 -12.24 4.77
CA ASP A 170 -19.79 -13.11 5.75
C ASP A 170 -20.68 -13.43 6.97
N SER A 171 -20.09 -13.65 8.16
CA SER A 171 -20.77 -14.00 9.42
C SER A 171 -21.47 -12.83 10.14
N GLY A 172 -21.34 -11.61 9.62
CA GLY A 172 -21.81 -10.41 10.29
C GLY A 172 -20.66 -9.54 10.76
N VAL A 173 -20.97 -8.48 11.53
CA VAL A 173 -19.97 -7.59 12.17
C VAL A 173 -20.50 -7.12 13.52
N ARG A 174 -19.62 -7.02 14.53
CA ARG A 174 -19.91 -6.34 15.78
C ARG A 174 -20.01 -4.82 15.55
N ALA A 175 -21.21 -4.35 15.28
CA ALA A 175 -21.46 -2.97 14.84
C ALA A 175 -21.15 -1.90 15.90
N THR A 176 -21.03 -2.29 17.18
CA THR A 176 -20.66 -1.42 18.31
C THR A 176 -19.17 -1.32 18.57
N HIS A 177 -18.36 -2.09 17.83
CA HIS A 177 -16.89 -2.10 18.01
C HIS A 177 -16.30 -0.70 17.81
N GLU A 178 -15.44 -0.24 18.73
CA GLU A 178 -14.90 1.13 18.78
C GLU A 178 -14.10 1.53 17.55
N ASP A 179 -13.45 0.57 16.87
CA ASP A 179 -12.69 0.79 15.64
C ASP A 179 -13.49 0.55 14.35
N LEU A 180 -14.78 0.19 14.43
CA LEU A 180 -15.59 -0.11 13.25
C LEU A 180 -16.79 0.82 13.10
N SER A 181 -17.40 1.23 14.20
CA SER A 181 -18.72 1.88 14.24
C SER A 181 -18.84 3.13 13.35
N GLU A 182 -17.76 3.91 13.22
CA GLU A 182 -17.72 5.13 12.37
C GLU A 182 -17.63 4.81 10.88
N ASN A 183 -17.06 3.66 10.51
CA ASN A 183 -16.87 3.25 9.13
C ASN A 183 -17.99 2.36 8.60
N LEU A 184 -18.98 2.02 9.43
CA LEU A 184 -20.11 1.24 8.95
C LEU A 184 -20.97 2.06 7.97
N TRP A 185 -21.31 1.42 6.86
CA TRP A 185 -22.35 1.91 5.98
C TRP A 185 -23.68 2.02 6.76
N ARG A 186 -24.51 2.96 6.40
CA ARG A 186 -25.82 3.13 7.00
C ARG A 186 -26.88 3.12 5.92
N ASN A 187 -27.85 2.21 6.07
CA ASN A 187 -29.00 2.15 5.19
C ASN A 187 -29.76 3.49 5.26
N PRO A 188 -29.98 4.16 4.14
CA PRO A 188 -30.64 5.47 4.14
C PRO A 188 -32.11 5.43 4.60
N VAL A 189 -32.72 4.25 4.65
CA VAL A 189 -34.13 4.07 5.04
C VAL A 189 -34.27 3.88 6.57
N ASP A 190 -33.43 3.03 7.18
CA ASP A 190 -33.59 2.61 8.58
C ASP A 190 -32.32 2.81 9.45
N GLY A 191 -31.21 3.27 8.86
CA GLY A 191 -29.96 3.52 9.58
C GLY A 191 -29.17 2.27 9.99
N THR A 192 -29.60 1.07 9.61
CA THR A 192 -28.92 -0.19 9.92
C THR A 192 -27.63 -0.36 9.15
N PRO A 193 -26.65 -1.16 9.63
CA PRO A 193 -25.35 -1.32 8.95
C PRO A 193 -25.40 -2.32 7.78
N GLY A 194 -26.52 -2.99 7.51
CA GLY A 194 -26.58 -3.99 6.47
C GLY A 194 -27.80 -4.90 6.51
N PHE A 195 -27.59 -6.17 6.13
CA PHE A 195 -28.62 -7.17 5.93
C PHE A 195 -28.22 -8.53 6.55
N ASN A 196 -29.18 -9.23 7.12
CA ASN A 196 -29.04 -10.60 7.63
C ASN A 196 -29.92 -11.54 6.83
N ALA A 197 -29.35 -12.30 5.93
CA ALA A 197 -30.08 -13.26 5.08
C ALA A 197 -30.67 -14.44 5.86
N LEU A 198 -30.08 -14.81 7.01
CA LEU A 198 -30.58 -15.91 7.85
C LEU A 198 -31.93 -15.60 8.47
N THR A 199 -32.23 -14.34 8.72
CA THR A 199 -33.48 -13.89 9.35
C THR A 199 -34.36 -13.09 8.41
N GLY A 200 -33.83 -12.61 7.29
CA GLY A 200 -34.46 -11.64 6.40
C GLY A 200 -34.51 -10.21 6.99
N GLY A 201 -33.85 -9.98 8.12
CA GLY A 201 -33.80 -8.68 8.83
C GLY A 201 -32.57 -7.84 8.52
N HIS A 202 -32.42 -6.73 9.25
CA HIS A 202 -31.35 -5.75 9.04
C HIS A 202 -30.34 -5.69 10.21
N ASP A 203 -30.35 -6.67 11.10
CA ASP A 203 -29.35 -6.81 12.17
C ASP A 203 -28.33 -7.90 11.82
N PRO A 204 -27.18 -7.55 11.23
CA PRO A 204 -26.15 -8.50 10.86
C PRO A 204 -25.14 -8.71 12.00
N TRP A 205 -25.60 -8.93 13.22
CA TRP A 205 -24.73 -9.19 14.37
C TRP A 205 -23.85 -10.41 14.14
N ASP A 206 -22.61 -10.38 14.63
CA ASP A 206 -21.59 -11.41 14.42
C ASP A 206 -21.40 -12.28 15.66
N GLU A 207 -21.90 -13.50 15.62
CA GLU A 207 -21.71 -14.51 16.66
C GLU A 207 -20.46 -15.37 16.44
N ASN A 208 -19.88 -15.36 15.22
CA ASN A 208 -18.70 -16.14 14.83
C ASN A 208 -17.40 -15.37 15.01
N GLY A 209 -17.40 -14.10 14.65
CA GLY A 209 -16.25 -13.20 14.71
C GLY A 209 -15.42 -13.11 13.43
N HIS A 210 -15.69 -13.95 12.41
CA HIS A 210 -14.91 -13.93 11.17
C HIS A 210 -15.14 -12.62 10.40
N GLY A 211 -16.38 -12.23 10.17
CA GLY A 211 -16.69 -10.99 9.46
C GLY A 211 -16.24 -9.73 10.21
N THR A 212 -16.30 -9.72 11.55
CA THR A 212 -15.76 -8.63 12.36
C THR A 212 -14.25 -8.46 12.13
N HIS A 213 -13.51 -9.56 12.08
CA HIS A 213 -12.08 -9.53 11.83
C HIS A 213 -11.74 -9.00 10.42
N LEU A 214 -12.51 -9.43 9.41
CA LEU A 214 -12.36 -8.92 8.05
C LEU A 214 -12.66 -7.42 7.96
N ALA A 215 -13.71 -6.97 8.65
CA ALA A 215 -14.09 -5.56 8.70
C ALA A 215 -12.94 -4.67 9.18
N GLY A 216 -12.27 -5.05 10.26
CA GLY A 216 -11.12 -4.32 10.79
C GLY A 216 -9.92 -4.36 9.85
N THR A 217 -9.65 -5.49 9.21
CA THR A 217 -8.57 -5.61 8.23
C THR A 217 -8.82 -4.70 7.01
N ILE A 218 -10.05 -4.64 6.51
CA ILE A 218 -10.44 -3.78 5.39
C ILE A 218 -10.35 -2.31 5.79
N ALA A 219 -11.04 -1.92 6.88
CA ALA A 219 -11.22 -0.53 7.23
C ALA A 219 -11.55 -0.31 8.71
N ALA A 220 -10.72 -0.78 9.65
CA ALA A 220 -10.73 -0.21 10.99
C ALA A 220 -10.43 1.30 10.90
N VAL A 221 -11.06 2.09 11.79
CA VAL A 221 -10.87 3.54 11.86
C VAL A 221 -9.44 3.82 12.32
N ALA A 222 -8.58 4.20 11.42
CA ALA A 222 -7.18 4.45 11.74
C ALA A 222 -6.93 5.89 12.23
N ASN A 223 -5.80 6.08 12.89
CA ASN A 223 -5.33 7.33 13.46
C ASN A 223 -6.28 7.91 14.51
N ASN A 224 -6.88 7.03 15.33
CA ASN A 224 -7.85 7.36 16.36
C ASN A 224 -7.36 7.07 17.80
N GLN A 225 -6.06 6.67 17.95
CA GLN A 225 -5.41 6.27 19.21
C GLN A 225 -6.02 5.02 19.85
N ARG A 226 -6.67 4.17 19.07
CA ARG A 226 -7.29 2.91 19.50
C ARG A 226 -6.84 1.76 18.61
N GLY A 227 -6.83 0.57 19.15
CA GLY A 227 -6.68 -0.72 18.50
C GLY A 227 -5.77 -0.77 17.28
N VAL A 228 -6.38 -0.90 16.11
CA VAL A 228 -5.73 -1.26 14.84
C VAL A 228 -6.05 -0.27 13.73
N ALA A 229 -5.16 -0.18 12.73
CA ALA A 229 -5.44 0.50 11.48
C ALA A 229 -5.99 -0.50 10.44
N GLY A 230 -7.04 -0.12 9.71
CA GLY A 230 -7.44 -0.81 8.49
C GLY A 230 -6.61 -0.37 7.29
N VAL A 231 -6.57 -1.17 6.21
CA VAL A 231 -5.89 -0.78 4.96
C VAL A 231 -6.45 0.54 4.42
N ALA A 232 -7.78 0.68 4.39
CA ALA A 232 -8.44 1.95 4.13
C ALA A 232 -8.86 2.58 5.47
N TRP A 233 -8.24 3.68 5.87
CA TRP A 233 -8.52 4.33 7.17
C TRP A 233 -9.98 4.73 7.34
N ARG A 234 -10.63 5.03 6.23
CA ARG A 234 -12.05 5.30 6.15
C ARG A 234 -12.61 4.72 4.87
N ALA A 235 -13.56 3.80 5.01
CA ALA A 235 -14.41 3.29 3.93
C ALA A 235 -15.80 3.00 4.53
N ARG A 236 -16.80 2.76 3.69
CA ARG A 236 -18.13 2.41 4.17
C ARG A 236 -18.31 0.89 4.13
N LEU A 237 -18.30 0.25 5.29
CA LEU A 237 -18.44 -1.19 5.44
C LEU A 237 -19.93 -1.56 5.47
N MET A 238 -20.43 -2.17 4.40
CA MET A 238 -21.78 -2.72 4.32
C MET A 238 -21.76 -4.17 4.75
N VAL A 239 -22.52 -4.53 5.77
CA VAL A 239 -22.48 -5.85 6.37
C VAL A 239 -23.58 -6.72 5.79
N CYS A 240 -23.25 -7.87 5.21
CA CYS A 240 -24.19 -8.79 4.62
C CYS A 240 -23.97 -10.18 5.23
N LYS A 241 -24.76 -10.53 6.26
CA LYS A 241 -24.62 -11.78 7.00
C LYS A 241 -25.38 -12.91 6.33
N PHE A 242 -24.64 -14.00 6.02
CA PHE A 242 -25.22 -15.27 5.57
C PHE A 242 -24.61 -16.50 6.25
N LEU A 243 -23.48 -16.32 6.97
CA LEU A 243 -22.88 -17.38 7.77
C LEU A 243 -23.41 -17.34 9.19
N ASP A 244 -23.72 -18.52 9.75
CA ASP A 244 -24.17 -18.71 11.14
C ASP A 244 -22.99 -18.62 12.14
N ALA A 245 -23.28 -18.87 13.43
CA ALA A 245 -22.29 -18.89 14.50
C ALA A 245 -21.18 -19.92 14.31
N SER A 246 -21.44 -20.99 13.54
CA SER A 246 -20.46 -22.02 13.21
C SER A 246 -19.66 -21.73 11.94
N GLY A 247 -19.96 -20.61 11.25
CA GLY A 247 -19.33 -20.23 9.99
C GLY A 247 -19.91 -20.98 8.77
N ASN A 248 -21.09 -21.54 8.87
CA ASN A 248 -21.79 -22.24 7.78
C ASN A 248 -22.89 -21.35 7.20
N GLY A 249 -23.14 -21.49 5.89
CA GLY A 249 -24.22 -20.78 5.20
C GLY A 249 -24.61 -21.48 3.90
N TYR A 250 -25.72 -21.06 3.34
CA TYR A 250 -26.23 -21.62 2.09
C TYR A 250 -26.04 -20.64 0.92
N THR A 251 -25.91 -21.21 -0.27
CA THR A 251 -25.77 -20.44 -1.53
C THR A 251 -26.90 -19.43 -1.73
N ALA A 252 -28.13 -19.79 -1.36
CA ALA A 252 -29.31 -18.91 -1.49
C ALA A 252 -29.16 -17.64 -0.63
N ASP A 253 -28.65 -17.81 0.60
CA ASP A 253 -28.44 -16.68 1.52
C ASP A 253 -27.28 -15.80 1.05
N ALA A 254 -26.21 -16.40 0.52
CA ALA A 254 -25.13 -15.66 -0.12
C ALA A 254 -25.62 -14.83 -1.33
N ILE A 255 -26.50 -15.41 -2.17
CA ILE A 255 -27.13 -14.70 -3.30
C ILE A 255 -27.99 -13.55 -2.78
N SER A 256 -28.78 -13.74 -1.72
CA SER A 256 -29.59 -12.69 -1.11
C SER A 256 -28.71 -11.52 -0.61
N CYS A 257 -27.56 -11.83 0.00
CA CYS A 257 -26.56 -10.83 0.39
C CYS A 257 -25.97 -10.09 -0.81
N LEU A 258 -25.68 -10.79 -1.91
CA LEU A 258 -25.17 -10.18 -3.14
C LEU A 258 -26.20 -9.22 -3.77
N GLU A 259 -27.46 -9.62 -3.82
CA GLU A 259 -28.56 -8.77 -4.31
C GLU A 259 -28.75 -7.52 -3.44
N PHE A 260 -28.67 -7.69 -2.11
CA PHE A 260 -28.71 -6.53 -1.20
C PHE A 260 -27.53 -5.59 -1.46
N ALA A 261 -26.31 -6.10 -1.56
CA ALA A 261 -25.11 -5.32 -1.80
C ALA A 261 -25.19 -4.53 -3.12
N ARG A 262 -25.63 -5.20 -4.22
CA ARG A 262 -25.85 -4.57 -5.52
C ARG A 262 -26.89 -3.47 -5.47
N SER A 263 -28.06 -3.76 -4.91
CA SER A 263 -29.18 -2.81 -4.83
C SER A 263 -28.89 -1.59 -3.97
N ASN A 264 -27.90 -1.66 -3.09
CA ASN A 264 -27.51 -0.59 -2.17
C ASN A 264 -26.15 0.05 -2.50
N GLY A 265 -25.65 -0.16 -3.72
CA GLY A 265 -24.53 0.59 -4.27
C GLY A 265 -23.16 0.17 -3.74
N ALA A 266 -22.95 -1.13 -3.47
CA ALA A 266 -21.63 -1.65 -3.18
C ALA A 266 -20.70 -1.46 -4.38
N HIS A 267 -19.48 -1.00 -4.13
CA HIS A 267 -18.43 -0.88 -5.16
C HIS A 267 -17.52 -2.10 -5.18
N ILE A 268 -17.36 -2.73 -4.02
CA ILE A 268 -16.51 -3.90 -3.80
C ILE A 268 -17.28 -4.90 -2.95
N VAL A 269 -17.16 -6.18 -3.25
CA VAL A 269 -17.71 -7.28 -2.44
C VAL A 269 -16.57 -8.19 -2.01
N ASN A 270 -16.37 -8.34 -0.71
CA ASN A 270 -15.42 -9.26 -0.11
C ASN A 270 -16.09 -10.62 0.13
N LEU A 271 -15.52 -11.68 -0.45
CA LEU A 271 -16.01 -13.07 -0.44
C LEU A 271 -14.93 -13.97 0.20
N SER A 272 -14.80 -13.86 1.54
CA SER A 272 -13.78 -14.59 2.31
C SER A 272 -14.23 -16.02 2.69
N TRP A 273 -14.95 -16.68 1.81
CA TRP A 273 -15.51 -18.03 1.96
C TRP A 273 -15.52 -18.77 0.62
N GLY A 274 -15.83 -20.05 0.64
CA GLY A 274 -15.99 -20.81 -0.60
C GLY A 274 -16.19 -22.31 -0.36
N ALA A 275 -16.34 -23.03 -1.48
CA ALA A 275 -16.55 -24.48 -1.52
C ALA A 275 -15.96 -25.08 -2.81
N GLY A 276 -15.72 -26.39 -2.78
CA GLY A 276 -15.28 -27.13 -3.97
C GLY A 276 -16.40 -27.44 -5.00
N THR A 277 -17.66 -27.09 -4.69
CA THR A 277 -18.79 -27.38 -5.57
C THR A 277 -19.20 -26.15 -6.37
N PHE A 278 -19.26 -26.26 -7.68
CA PHE A 278 -19.74 -25.21 -8.56
C PHE A 278 -21.26 -25.00 -8.38
N SER A 279 -21.68 -23.75 -8.30
CA SER A 279 -23.07 -23.32 -8.29
C SER A 279 -23.35 -22.38 -9.45
N LEU A 280 -24.19 -22.77 -10.37
CA LEU A 280 -24.62 -21.93 -11.49
C LEU A 280 -25.38 -20.68 -11.00
N ALA A 281 -26.21 -20.83 -9.97
CA ALA A 281 -26.97 -19.73 -9.39
C ALA A 281 -26.06 -18.67 -8.79
N LEU A 282 -25.03 -19.07 -8.01
CA LEU A 282 -24.04 -18.17 -7.47
C LEU A 282 -23.21 -17.52 -8.57
N SER A 283 -22.77 -18.29 -9.57
CA SER A 283 -22.04 -17.77 -10.72
C SER A 283 -22.83 -16.69 -11.45
N ASN A 284 -24.14 -16.90 -11.67
CA ASN A 284 -25.01 -15.90 -12.32
C ASN A 284 -25.16 -14.62 -11.46
N ALA A 285 -25.29 -14.75 -10.14
CA ALA A 285 -25.38 -13.60 -9.24
C ALA A 285 -24.08 -12.76 -9.26
N LEU A 286 -22.93 -13.42 -9.26
CA LEU A 286 -21.63 -12.75 -9.33
C LEU A 286 -21.37 -12.14 -10.73
N TRP A 287 -21.83 -12.81 -11.80
CA TRP A 287 -21.79 -12.25 -13.15
C TRP A 287 -22.68 -11.00 -13.27
N ALA A 288 -23.84 -10.98 -12.61
CA ALA A 288 -24.69 -9.79 -12.55
C ALA A 288 -23.96 -8.62 -11.85
N ALA A 289 -23.22 -8.87 -10.78
CA ALA A 289 -22.37 -7.87 -10.13
C ALA A 289 -21.25 -7.36 -11.07
N GLN A 290 -20.71 -8.23 -11.94
CA GLN A 290 -19.75 -7.83 -12.97
C GLN A 290 -20.36 -6.81 -13.94
N SER A 291 -21.59 -7.07 -14.42
CA SER A 291 -22.25 -6.18 -15.38
C SER A 291 -22.52 -4.77 -14.82
N GLU A 292 -22.53 -4.63 -13.51
CA GLU A 292 -22.68 -3.33 -12.80
C GLU A 292 -21.34 -2.71 -12.40
N GLY A 293 -20.22 -3.34 -12.78
CA GLY A 293 -18.87 -2.81 -12.50
C GLY A 293 -18.45 -2.96 -11.05
N ILE A 294 -19.07 -3.83 -10.26
CA ILE A 294 -18.68 -4.14 -8.89
C ILE A 294 -17.43 -5.02 -8.89
N LEU A 295 -16.44 -4.70 -8.08
CA LEU A 295 -15.24 -5.51 -7.89
C LEU A 295 -15.51 -6.65 -6.89
N LEU A 296 -15.06 -7.85 -7.23
CA LEU A 296 -15.20 -9.04 -6.40
C LEU A 296 -13.83 -9.50 -5.90
N VAL A 297 -13.69 -9.73 -4.60
CA VAL A 297 -12.46 -10.22 -3.99
C VAL A 297 -12.75 -11.55 -3.30
N ALA A 298 -12.13 -12.61 -3.77
CA ALA A 298 -12.38 -13.96 -3.26
C ALA A 298 -11.14 -14.57 -2.61
N ALA A 299 -11.31 -15.19 -1.45
CA ALA A 299 -10.27 -15.98 -0.81
C ALA A 299 -10.01 -17.27 -1.60
N ALA A 300 -8.74 -17.58 -1.89
CA ALA A 300 -8.36 -18.76 -2.66
C ALA A 300 -8.70 -20.09 -1.98
N GLY A 301 -8.85 -20.09 -0.64
CA GLY A 301 -9.09 -21.28 0.17
C GLY A 301 -7.90 -21.65 1.06
N ASN A 302 -8.11 -22.59 2.00
CA ASN A 302 -7.15 -22.90 3.06
C ASN A 302 -6.88 -24.42 3.19
N ASN A 303 -6.83 -25.14 2.06
CA ASN A 303 -6.69 -26.60 2.00
C ASN A 303 -5.33 -27.04 1.42
N ALA A 304 -4.38 -26.11 1.26
CA ALA A 304 -3.10 -26.35 0.58
C ALA A 304 -3.25 -26.92 -0.85
N SER A 305 -4.35 -26.63 -1.51
CA SER A 305 -4.75 -27.21 -2.79
C SER A 305 -4.38 -26.30 -3.97
N ASN A 306 -4.05 -26.89 -5.12
CA ASN A 306 -3.89 -26.17 -6.37
C ASN A 306 -5.28 -26.00 -7.02
N ASN A 307 -5.77 -24.76 -7.09
CA ASN A 307 -7.08 -24.42 -7.63
C ASN A 307 -7.19 -24.62 -9.15
N ASP A 308 -6.08 -24.71 -9.87
CA ASP A 308 -6.07 -25.07 -11.30
C ASP A 308 -6.44 -26.54 -11.52
N LEU A 309 -6.21 -27.39 -10.50
CA LEU A 309 -6.50 -28.84 -10.54
C LEU A 309 -7.77 -29.19 -9.78
N VAL A 310 -8.01 -28.52 -8.65
CA VAL A 310 -9.17 -28.72 -7.77
C VAL A 310 -9.79 -27.36 -7.50
N PRO A 311 -10.72 -26.92 -8.36
CA PRO A 311 -11.32 -25.59 -8.25
C PRO A 311 -11.97 -25.33 -6.91
N TYR A 312 -11.85 -24.09 -6.42
CA TYR A 312 -12.48 -23.60 -5.20
C TYR A 312 -13.31 -22.34 -5.51
N TYR A 313 -14.62 -22.42 -5.33
CA TYR A 313 -15.55 -21.38 -5.73
C TYR A 313 -15.98 -20.50 -4.55
N PRO A 314 -16.07 -19.15 -4.74
CA PRO A 314 -16.10 -18.44 -6.02
C PRO A 314 -14.72 -18.09 -6.62
N ALA A 315 -13.60 -18.30 -5.93
CA ALA A 315 -12.27 -17.86 -6.38
C ALA A 315 -11.89 -18.38 -7.79
N SER A 316 -12.33 -19.57 -8.17
CA SER A 316 -12.03 -20.17 -9.48
C SER A 316 -13.07 -19.85 -10.58
N LEU A 317 -13.96 -18.87 -10.36
CA LEU A 317 -14.87 -18.42 -11.42
C LEU A 317 -14.14 -17.55 -12.45
N PRO A 318 -14.35 -17.74 -13.74
CA PRO A 318 -13.68 -16.95 -14.78
C PRO A 318 -14.40 -15.59 -15.00
N LEU A 319 -14.38 -14.74 -13.98
CA LEU A 319 -15.02 -13.42 -14.01
C LEU A 319 -13.94 -12.33 -14.13
N GLU A 320 -14.13 -11.40 -15.04
CA GLU A 320 -13.17 -10.33 -15.32
C GLU A 320 -13.01 -9.31 -14.17
N ASN A 321 -14.07 -9.18 -13.35
CA ASN A 321 -14.10 -8.28 -12.18
C ASN A 321 -13.72 -8.97 -10.87
N LEU A 322 -13.30 -10.25 -10.89
CA LEU A 322 -12.91 -11.01 -9.72
C LEU A 322 -11.40 -11.08 -9.59
N VAL A 323 -10.92 -10.94 -8.35
CA VAL A 323 -9.54 -11.22 -7.97
C VAL A 323 -9.51 -12.30 -6.89
N ALA A 324 -8.80 -13.39 -7.15
CA ALA A 324 -8.59 -14.51 -6.23
C ALA A 324 -7.27 -14.31 -5.47
N VAL A 325 -7.32 -14.39 -4.14
CA VAL A 325 -6.23 -14.00 -3.27
C VAL A 325 -5.75 -15.15 -2.39
N ALA A 326 -4.46 -15.47 -2.48
CA ALA A 326 -3.77 -16.43 -1.61
C ALA A 326 -3.09 -15.73 -0.42
N ALA A 327 -2.79 -16.50 0.64
CA ALA A 327 -2.21 -15.99 1.87
C ALA A 327 -0.68 -16.12 1.89
N SER A 328 0.02 -14.99 2.13
CA SER A 328 1.45 -14.94 2.43
C SER A 328 1.74 -14.86 3.93
N THR A 329 3.00 -15.14 4.28
CA THR A 329 3.56 -15.01 5.63
C THR A 329 4.40 -13.74 5.75
N ARG A 330 4.83 -13.42 6.98
CA ARG A 330 5.76 -12.31 7.26
C ARG A 330 7.20 -12.54 6.75
N THR A 331 7.46 -13.67 6.10
CA THR A 331 8.76 -14.02 5.49
C THR A 331 8.68 -14.14 3.97
N ASP A 332 7.60 -13.64 3.36
CA ASP A 332 7.31 -13.73 1.92
C ASP A 332 7.25 -15.18 1.40
N ASP A 333 6.81 -16.11 2.25
CA ASP A 333 6.47 -17.47 1.85
C ASP A 333 4.95 -17.62 1.70
N ARG A 334 4.50 -18.61 0.93
CA ARG A 334 3.10 -19.02 0.96
C ARG A 334 2.76 -19.61 2.34
N TRP A 335 1.68 -19.15 2.97
CA TRP A 335 1.15 -19.84 4.13
C TRP A 335 0.82 -21.29 3.78
N THR A 336 1.32 -22.25 4.58
CA THR A 336 1.32 -23.68 4.27
C THR A 336 -0.07 -24.20 3.89
N PHE A 337 -1.14 -23.70 4.51
CA PHE A 337 -2.51 -24.10 4.24
C PHE A 337 -3.17 -23.31 3.11
N SER A 338 -2.59 -22.19 2.66
CA SER A 338 -3.18 -21.42 1.57
C SER A 338 -3.28 -22.24 0.30
N ASN A 339 -4.45 -22.19 -0.34
CA ASN A 339 -4.58 -22.62 -1.72
C ASN A 339 -3.75 -21.71 -2.63
N TYR A 340 -3.44 -22.22 -3.82
CA TYR A 340 -2.63 -21.55 -4.85
C TYR A 340 -3.10 -22.00 -6.23
N GLY A 341 -2.57 -21.41 -7.29
CA GLY A 341 -2.86 -21.80 -8.67
C GLY A 341 -2.30 -20.78 -9.65
N PRO A 342 -1.28 -21.15 -10.47
CA PRO A 342 -0.66 -20.25 -11.45
C PRO A 342 -1.63 -19.54 -12.40
N ALA A 343 -2.80 -20.15 -12.68
CA ALA A 343 -3.81 -19.58 -13.58
C ALA A 343 -5.07 -19.08 -12.86
N SER A 344 -5.44 -19.68 -11.72
CA SER A 344 -6.71 -19.42 -11.03
C SER A 344 -6.61 -18.53 -9.79
N VAL A 345 -5.39 -18.23 -9.32
CA VAL A 345 -5.14 -17.32 -8.20
C VAL A 345 -4.34 -16.13 -8.72
N ASP A 346 -4.81 -14.92 -8.47
CA ASP A 346 -4.21 -13.72 -9.04
C ASP A 346 -2.90 -13.30 -8.34
N LEU A 347 -2.93 -13.19 -7.02
CA LEU A 347 -1.82 -12.67 -6.23
C LEU A 347 -1.86 -13.16 -4.78
N PHE A 348 -0.78 -12.90 -4.06
CA PHE A 348 -0.68 -13.10 -2.61
C PHE A 348 -0.89 -11.79 -1.86
N ALA A 349 -1.42 -11.90 -0.64
CA ALA A 349 -1.42 -10.82 0.35
C ALA A 349 -1.22 -11.41 1.75
N PRO A 350 -0.79 -10.64 2.76
CA PRO A 350 -0.61 -11.12 4.13
C PRO A 350 -1.84 -11.83 4.67
N GLY A 351 -1.65 -13.07 5.14
CA GLY A 351 -2.76 -13.90 5.64
C GLY A 351 -2.42 -14.77 6.85
N LEU A 352 -1.17 -14.76 7.33
CA LEU A 352 -0.77 -15.50 8.54
C LEU A 352 -0.61 -14.54 9.72
N ALA A 353 -1.23 -14.85 10.86
CA ALA A 353 -1.16 -14.04 12.08
C ALA A 353 -1.51 -12.56 11.83
N VAL A 354 -2.59 -12.32 11.10
CA VAL A 354 -3.15 -10.99 10.86
C VAL A 354 -3.92 -10.56 12.10
N TYR A 355 -3.55 -9.41 12.66
CA TYR A 355 -4.15 -8.86 13.87
C TYR A 355 -5.18 -7.81 13.53
N SER A 356 -6.43 -7.98 14.03
CA SER A 356 -7.56 -7.13 13.69
C SER A 356 -8.63 -7.15 14.77
N THR A 357 -9.76 -6.46 14.55
CA THR A 357 -10.92 -6.41 15.44
C THR A 357 -11.56 -7.77 15.67
N ALA A 358 -12.14 -8.01 16.85
CA ALA A 358 -12.77 -9.26 17.23
C ALA A 358 -14.20 -9.03 17.79
N SER A 359 -15.08 -10.03 17.64
CA SER A 359 -16.48 -9.93 18.09
C SER A 359 -16.68 -10.14 19.59
N GLY A 360 -15.64 -10.52 20.34
CA GLY A 360 -15.71 -10.83 21.76
C GLY A 360 -15.97 -9.63 22.68
N GLY A 361 -15.86 -8.39 22.18
CA GLY A 361 -16.11 -7.16 22.93
C GLY A 361 -15.98 -5.94 22.02
N ASP A 362 -16.43 -4.77 22.47
CA ASP A 362 -16.38 -3.53 21.69
C ASP A 362 -14.94 -3.00 21.51
N SER A 363 -14.00 -3.46 22.32
CA SER A 363 -12.55 -3.17 22.26
C SER A 363 -11.74 -4.44 22.17
N ALA A 364 -12.29 -5.52 21.57
CA ALA A 364 -11.61 -6.79 21.44
C ALA A 364 -10.83 -6.89 20.13
N TYR A 365 -9.62 -7.44 20.19
CA TYR A 365 -8.75 -7.64 19.03
C TYR A 365 -8.11 -9.02 19.12
N GLU A 366 -7.88 -9.66 17.97
CA GLU A 366 -7.31 -10.99 17.92
C GLU A 366 -6.50 -11.21 16.64
N SER A 367 -5.72 -12.31 16.61
CA SER A 367 -4.97 -12.75 15.45
C SER A 367 -5.66 -13.91 14.77
N ARG A 368 -5.85 -13.83 13.45
CA ARG A 368 -6.38 -14.93 12.63
C ARG A 368 -5.48 -15.25 11.44
N ASN A 369 -5.68 -16.44 10.86
CA ASN A 369 -4.95 -16.95 9.71
C ASN A 369 -5.94 -17.30 8.59
N GLY A 370 -5.55 -17.04 7.34
CA GLY A 370 -6.33 -17.48 6.19
C GLY A 370 -6.17 -16.62 4.95
N SER A 371 -6.46 -17.21 3.81
CA SER A 371 -6.69 -16.47 2.57
C SER A 371 -7.86 -15.47 2.69
N SER A 372 -8.73 -15.66 3.68
CA SER A 372 -9.78 -14.73 4.08
C SER A 372 -9.22 -13.35 4.48
N MET A 373 -8.18 -13.34 5.32
CA MET A 373 -7.49 -12.10 5.77
C MET A 373 -6.72 -11.46 4.62
N ALA A 374 -6.11 -12.28 3.77
CA ALA A 374 -5.45 -11.82 2.55
C ALA A 374 -6.44 -11.12 1.59
N ALA A 375 -7.62 -11.71 1.37
CA ALA A 375 -8.69 -11.10 0.58
C ALA A 375 -9.18 -9.77 1.18
N ALA A 376 -9.29 -9.69 2.51
CA ALA A 376 -9.65 -8.45 3.20
C ALA A 376 -8.62 -7.33 2.96
N HIS A 377 -7.33 -7.62 3.00
CA HIS A 377 -6.28 -6.65 2.65
C HIS A 377 -6.45 -6.12 1.21
N VAL A 378 -6.71 -7.01 0.26
CA VAL A 378 -6.95 -6.62 -1.14
C VAL A 378 -8.22 -5.80 -1.29
N SER A 379 -9.29 -6.11 -0.54
CA SER A 379 -10.54 -5.33 -0.54
C SER A 379 -10.30 -3.89 -0.06
N GLY A 380 -9.48 -3.71 0.98
CA GLY A 380 -9.07 -2.39 1.46
C GLY A 380 -8.22 -1.63 0.43
N ALA A 381 -7.27 -2.30 -0.21
CA ALA A 381 -6.45 -1.71 -1.28
C ALA A 381 -7.31 -1.26 -2.47
N LEU A 382 -8.25 -2.09 -2.91
CA LEU A 382 -9.18 -1.75 -3.99
C LEU A 382 -10.08 -0.57 -3.64
N ALA A 383 -10.46 -0.42 -2.35
CA ALA A 383 -11.23 0.75 -1.91
C ALA A 383 -10.42 2.04 -2.09
N LEU A 384 -9.14 2.04 -1.74
CA LEU A 384 -8.25 3.19 -1.96
C LEU A 384 -8.02 3.46 -3.46
N MET A 385 -7.78 2.41 -4.26
CA MET A 385 -7.61 2.54 -5.72
C MET A 385 -8.87 3.12 -6.40
N ARG A 386 -10.06 2.66 -6.00
CA ARG A 386 -11.34 3.16 -6.54
C ARG A 386 -11.58 4.61 -6.14
N GLN A 387 -11.23 4.99 -4.90
CA GLN A 387 -11.30 6.38 -4.42
C GLN A 387 -10.38 7.29 -5.22
N GLN A 388 -9.17 6.84 -5.50
CA GLN A 388 -8.18 7.61 -6.26
C GLN A 388 -8.57 7.75 -7.74
N SER A 389 -9.19 6.71 -8.31
CA SER A 389 -9.52 6.65 -9.74
C SER A 389 -11.00 6.34 -9.97
N PRO A 390 -11.92 7.26 -9.60
CA PRO A 390 -13.37 7.00 -9.64
C PRO A 390 -13.92 6.81 -11.05
N GLY A 391 -13.21 7.28 -12.08
CA GLY A 391 -13.59 7.14 -13.49
C GLY A 391 -13.06 5.87 -14.16
N SER A 392 -12.24 5.06 -13.48
CA SER A 392 -11.70 3.84 -14.05
C SER A 392 -12.73 2.71 -14.00
N THR A 393 -12.72 1.86 -15.02
CA THR A 393 -13.50 0.61 -15.04
C THR A 393 -12.93 -0.41 -14.05
N SER A 394 -13.72 -1.41 -13.66
CA SER A 394 -13.25 -2.50 -12.81
C SER A 394 -12.10 -3.29 -13.45
N ALA A 395 -12.15 -3.50 -14.77
CA ALA A 395 -11.08 -4.16 -15.51
C ALA A 395 -9.75 -3.39 -15.46
N GLU A 396 -9.79 -2.04 -15.60
CA GLU A 396 -8.61 -1.20 -15.48
C GLU A 396 -8.01 -1.23 -14.07
N ILE A 397 -8.86 -1.16 -13.04
CA ILE A 397 -8.42 -1.23 -11.63
C ILE A 397 -7.76 -2.59 -11.35
N LEU A 398 -8.38 -3.71 -11.76
CA LEU A 398 -7.78 -5.05 -11.55
C LEU A 398 -6.52 -5.25 -12.39
N ALA A 399 -6.45 -4.71 -13.60
CA ALA A 399 -5.22 -4.75 -14.38
C ALA A 399 -4.09 -3.96 -13.70
N ALA A 400 -4.39 -2.82 -13.08
CA ALA A 400 -3.43 -2.06 -12.28
C ALA A 400 -3.01 -2.83 -11.02
N LEU A 401 -3.96 -3.40 -10.28
CA LEU A 401 -3.70 -4.24 -9.09
C LEU A 401 -2.76 -5.41 -9.42
N ARG A 402 -3.02 -6.15 -10.51
CA ARG A 402 -2.19 -7.30 -10.92
C ARG A 402 -0.76 -6.93 -11.29
N ARG A 403 -0.50 -5.68 -11.67
CA ARG A 403 0.86 -5.16 -11.94
C ARG A 403 1.54 -4.59 -10.69
N ALA A 404 0.76 -4.28 -9.68
CA ALA A 404 1.20 -3.64 -8.45
C ALA A 404 1.61 -4.66 -7.38
N VAL A 405 2.48 -5.58 -7.76
CA VAL A 405 2.97 -6.63 -6.86
C VAL A 405 4.48 -6.56 -6.68
N ASP A 406 4.95 -7.06 -5.56
CA ASP A 406 6.34 -7.42 -5.34
C ASP A 406 6.54 -8.85 -5.81
N SER A 407 7.21 -9.00 -6.94
CA SER A 407 7.54 -10.33 -7.47
C SER A 407 8.50 -11.05 -6.53
N LYS A 408 8.14 -12.25 -6.10
CA LYS A 408 8.93 -13.08 -5.19
C LYS A 408 9.08 -14.48 -5.78
N SER A 409 10.28 -15.04 -5.68
CA SER A 409 10.54 -16.40 -6.20
C SER A 409 9.65 -17.47 -5.57
N ALA A 410 9.25 -17.28 -4.30
CA ALA A 410 8.34 -18.18 -3.60
C ALA A 410 6.92 -18.22 -4.19
N PHE A 411 6.52 -17.21 -4.97
CA PHE A 411 5.18 -17.10 -5.56
C PHE A 411 5.16 -17.31 -7.08
N ALA A 412 6.32 -17.46 -7.74
CA ALA A 412 6.47 -17.44 -9.19
C ALA A 412 5.55 -18.43 -9.93
N ASP A 413 5.40 -19.64 -9.41
CA ASP A 413 4.56 -20.69 -9.99
C ASP A 413 3.35 -21.02 -9.11
N GLN A 414 2.88 -20.06 -8.28
CA GLN A 414 1.82 -20.27 -7.32
C GLN A 414 0.63 -19.30 -7.48
N CYS A 415 0.82 -18.22 -8.25
CA CYS A 415 -0.26 -17.32 -8.66
C CYS A 415 0.09 -16.65 -10.00
N LEU A 416 -0.91 -16.06 -10.64
CA LEU A 416 -0.80 -15.43 -11.96
C LEU A 416 0.28 -14.34 -12.02
N THR A 417 0.38 -13.52 -10.98
CA THR A 417 1.32 -12.38 -10.94
C THR A 417 2.71 -12.76 -10.42
N GLY A 418 2.86 -13.92 -9.79
CA GLY A 418 4.09 -14.33 -9.10
C GLY A 418 4.49 -13.41 -7.97
N GLY A 419 3.54 -12.68 -7.35
CA GLY A 419 3.87 -11.65 -6.37
C GLY A 419 2.86 -11.43 -5.25
N ARG A 420 3.30 -10.64 -4.26
CA ARG A 420 2.50 -10.12 -3.15
C ARG A 420 2.05 -8.69 -3.47
N LEU A 421 0.79 -8.37 -3.12
CA LEU A 421 0.26 -7.01 -3.21
C LEU A 421 1.21 -5.98 -2.58
N ASN A 422 1.45 -4.91 -3.30
CA ASN A 422 2.15 -3.71 -2.83
C ASN A 422 1.22 -2.51 -3.00
N LEU A 423 0.78 -1.93 -1.88
CA LEU A 423 -0.20 -0.86 -1.86
C LEU A 423 0.35 0.43 -2.49
N ARG A 424 1.63 0.73 -2.24
CA ARG A 424 2.27 1.91 -2.85
C ARG A 424 2.24 1.83 -4.37
N LYS A 425 2.63 0.68 -4.95
CA LYS A 425 2.60 0.47 -6.40
C LYS A 425 1.18 0.50 -6.95
N ALA A 426 0.21 -0.05 -6.21
CA ALA A 426 -1.19 -0.05 -6.60
C ALA A 426 -1.77 1.37 -6.71
N LEU A 427 -1.38 2.25 -5.79
CA LEU A 427 -1.84 3.64 -5.75
C LEU A 427 -1.02 4.57 -6.64
N ASP A 428 0.22 4.23 -6.99
CA ASP A 428 1.04 5.03 -7.91
C ASP A 428 0.73 4.72 -9.39
N TRP A 429 -0.03 3.66 -9.67
CA TRP A 429 -0.35 3.28 -11.03
C TRP A 429 -1.37 4.25 -11.66
N PRO A 430 -1.04 4.86 -12.82
CA PRO A 430 -1.91 5.84 -13.44
C PRO A 430 -3.12 5.17 -14.13
N ALA A 431 -4.31 5.72 -13.92
CA ALA A 431 -5.48 5.37 -14.71
C ALA A 431 -5.40 6.00 -16.11
N VAL A 432 -5.80 5.23 -17.13
CA VAL A 432 -5.84 5.69 -18.52
C VAL A 432 -7.24 5.52 -19.06
N SER A 433 -7.79 6.59 -19.65
CA SER A 433 -9.02 6.52 -20.41
C SER A 433 -8.84 7.11 -21.80
N LEU A 434 -9.56 6.57 -22.77
CA LEU A 434 -9.47 6.98 -24.17
C LEU A 434 -10.70 7.72 -24.61
N GLY A 435 -10.49 8.79 -25.36
CA GLY A 435 -11.50 9.53 -26.08
C GLY A 435 -11.02 9.82 -27.50
N SER A 436 -11.84 10.51 -28.29
CA SER A 436 -11.42 11.03 -29.57
C SER A 436 -11.86 12.48 -29.76
N SER A 437 -11.07 13.26 -30.46
CA SER A 437 -11.41 14.61 -30.88
C SER A 437 -10.84 14.86 -32.27
N HIS A 438 -11.70 15.31 -33.20
CA HIS A 438 -11.33 15.53 -34.62
C HIS A 438 -10.65 14.31 -35.27
N GLY A 439 -11.10 13.09 -34.90
CA GLY A 439 -10.54 11.83 -35.42
C GLY A 439 -9.23 11.38 -34.74
N MET A 440 -8.61 12.21 -33.93
CA MET A 440 -7.38 11.87 -33.19
C MET A 440 -7.70 11.26 -31.83
N ALA A 441 -6.88 10.29 -31.40
CA ALA A 441 -7.00 9.69 -30.08
C ALA A 441 -6.62 10.70 -28.99
N GLN A 442 -7.47 10.80 -27.99
CA GLN A 442 -7.20 11.53 -26.75
C GLN A 442 -6.96 10.56 -25.62
N VAL A 443 -5.74 10.56 -25.10
CA VAL A 443 -5.32 9.74 -23.96
C VAL A 443 -5.40 10.61 -22.71
N ARG A 444 -6.42 10.38 -21.89
CA ARG A 444 -6.55 11.03 -20.59
C ARG A 444 -5.87 10.17 -19.54
N VAL A 445 -4.98 10.77 -18.78
CA VAL A 445 -4.22 10.09 -17.73
C VAL A 445 -4.55 10.73 -16.39
N ALA A 446 -4.84 9.92 -15.40
CA ALA A 446 -4.98 10.33 -14.00
C ALA A 446 -3.95 9.59 -13.16
N GLY A 447 -3.14 10.31 -12.40
CA GLY A 447 -2.09 9.78 -11.53
C GLY A 447 -1.86 10.67 -10.32
N VAL A 448 -0.89 10.34 -9.50
CA VAL A 448 -0.55 11.08 -8.28
C VAL A 448 0.06 12.43 -8.64
N ALA A 449 -0.46 13.51 -8.08
CA ALA A 449 0.05 14.86 -8.30
C ALA A 449 1.56 14.95 -7.99
N GLY A 450 2.32 15.56 -8.90
CA GLY A 450 3.77 15.70 -8.75
C GLY A 450 4.59 14.47 -9.21
N HIS A 451 3.95 13.33 -9.50
CA HIS A 451 4.65 12.14 -10.00
C HIS A 451 4.81 12.19 -11.53
N SER A 452 5.91 11.60 -12.00
CA SER A 452 6.21 11.49 -13.43
C SER A 452 5.60 10.21 -14.00
N TYR A 453 5.01 10.30 -15.21
CA TYR A 453 4.43 9.17 -15.92
C TYR A 453 4.80 9.18 -17.39
N VAL A 454 5.01 8.00 -17.96
CA VAL A 454 5.27 7.79 -19.39
C VAL A 454 4.00 7.25 -20.05
N VAL A 455 3.49 7.97 -21.04
CA VAL A 455 2.45 7.45 -21.94
C VAL A 455 3.12 6.82 -23.14
N ALA A 456 2.77 5.60 -23.44
CA ALA A 456 3.28 4.84 -24.58
C ALA A 456 2.14 4.30 -25.45
N ALA A 457 2.41 4.09 -26.73
CA ALA A 457 1.50 3.48 -27.68
C ALA A 457 2.09 2.25 -28.35
N SER A 458 1.20 1.35 -28.77
CA SER A 458 1.55 0.12 -29.51
C SER A 458 0.50 -0.18 -30.60
N THR A 459 0.90 -0.88 -31.63
CA THR A 459 0.00 -1.43 -32.67
C THR A 459 -0.18 -2.93 -32.54
N ASN A 460 0.63 -3.61 -31.72
CA ASN A 460 0.69 -5.08 -31.62
C ASN A 460 0.69 -5.60 -30.17
N LEU A 461 0.58 -4.69 -29.15
CA LEU A 461 0.61 -4.98 -27.71
C LEU A 461 1.95 -5.53 -27.17
N THR A 462 2.94 -5.77 -28.04
CA THR A 462 4.27 -6.29 -27.66
C THR A 462 5.33 -5.20 -27.66
N GLU A 463 5.36 -4.36 -28.69
CA GLU A 463 6.29 -3.25 -28.84
C GLU A 463 5.61 -1.93 -28.47
N TRP A 464 6.19 -1.22 -27.53
CA TRP A 464 5.64 0.02 -26.97
C TRP A 464 6.59 1.18 -27.20
N ALA A 465 6.13 2.17 -27.96
CA ALA A 465 6.86 3.41 -28.17
C ALA A 465 6.37 4.49 -27.18
N ALA A 466 7.31 5.08 -26.44
CA ALA A 466 6.97 6.21 -25.57
C ALA A 466 6.52 7.41 -26.42
N LEU A 467 5.34 7.94 -26.11
CA LEU A 467 4.79 9.15 -26.76
C LEU A 467 5.19 10.40 -25.99
N LYS A 468 5.04 10.36 -24.66
CA LYS A 468 5.31 11.50 -23.80
C LYS A 468 5.55 11.07 -22.37
N THR A 469 6.55 11.70 -21.74
CA THR A 469 6.69 11.72 -20.28
C THR A 469 6.12 13.04 -19.75
N ASN A 470 5.31 13.00 -18.71
CA ASN A 470 4.72 14.18 -18.11
C ASN A 470 4.62 14.02 -16.59
N THR A 471 4.81 15.12 -15.85
CA THR A 471 4.54 15.17 -14.42
C THR A 471 3.08 15.54 -14.21
N ALA A 472 2.38 14.77 -13.39
CA ALA A 472 0.98 15.00 -13.08
C ALA A 472 0.80 16.37 -12.40
N PRO A 473 -0.10 17.23 -12.89
CA PRO A 473 -0.39 18.52 -12.26
C PRO A 473 -1.08 18.34 -10.89
N ALA A 474 -1.33 19.43 -10.17
CA ALA A 474 -1.91 19.39 -8.83
C ALA A 474 -3.27 18.66 -8.72
N ASN A 475 -4.05 18.62 -9.81
CA ASN A 475 -5.30 17.85 -9.88
C ASN A 475 -5.11 16.39 -10.32
N GLY A 476 -3.87 15.95 -10.52
CA GLY A 476 -3.52 14.59 -10.92
C GLY A 476 -3.88 14.21 -12.35
N GLN A 477 -4.53 15.07 -13.14
CA GLN A 477 -5.07 14.71 -14.45
C GLN A 477 -4.47 15.54 -15.58
N TRP A 478 -4.18 14.89 -16.70
CA TRP A 478 -3.78 15.58 -17.94
C TRP A 478 -4.28 14.83 -19.17
N LEU A 479 -4.23 15.52 -20.30
CA LEU A 479 -4.66 15.01 -21.59
C LEU A 479 -3.47 15.01 -22.56
N LEU A 480 -3.27 13.90 -23.26
CA LEU A 480 -2.40 13.79 -24.42
C LEU A 480 -3.25 13.56 -25.66
N THR A 481 -3.09 14.40 -26.68
CA THR A 481 -3.64 14.13 -28.01
C THR A 481 -2.56 13.47 -28.86
N ASP A 482 -2.84 12.27 -29.35
CA ASP A 482 -1.95 11.58 -30.27
C ASP A 482 -2.32 11.95 -31.73
N SER A 483 -1.59 12.91 -32.29
CA SER A 483 -1.77 13.37 -33.66
C SER A 483 -1.52 12.29 -34.72
N ASP A 484 -0.69 11.31 -34.39
CA ASP A 484 -0.35 10.23 -35.31
C ASP A 484 -1.35 9.07 -35.29
N SER A 485 -2.31 9.09 -34.37
CA SER A 485 -3.28 8.01 -34.20
C SER A 485 -4.09 7.71 -35.47
N THR A 486 -4.32 8.69 -36.32
CA THR A 486 -5.02 8.55 -37.61
C THR A 486 -4.23 7.77 -38.65
N ASN A 487 -2.92 7.63 -38.48
CA ASN A 487 -2.03 6.89 -39.40
C ASN A 487 -2.07 5.36 -39.17
N PHE A 488 -2.80 4.90 -38.17
CA PHE A 488 -2.84 3.48 -37.79
C PHE A 488 -4.29 2.96 -37.80
N PRO A 489 -4.54 1.76 -38.32
CA PRO A 489 -5.87 1.14 -38.31
C PRO A 489 -6.34 0.76 -36.90
N GLY A 490 -5.41 0.64 -35.95
CA GLY A 490 -5.64 0.40 -34.51
C GLY A 490 -4.39 0.75 -33.71
N ARG A 491 -4.59 1.38 -32.55
CA ARG A 491 -3.51 1.79 -31.66
C ARG A 491 -3.93 1.62 -30.20
N PHE A 492 -3.07 0.98 -29.42
CA PHE A 492 -3.26 0.75 -27.98
C PHE A 492 -2.43 1.76 -27.22
N TYR A 493 -2.89 2.12 -26.02
CA TYR A 493 -2.21 3.08 -25.17
C TYR A 493 -2.07 2.54 -23.76
N ARG A 494 -0.96 2.86 -23.11
CA ARG A 494 -0.74 2.65 -21.70
C ARG A 494 -0.03 3.84 -21.07
N ALA A 495 -0.22 4.03 -19.77
CA ALA A 495 0.66 4.86 -18.97
C ALA A 495 1.29 4.02 -17.86
N GLN A 496 2.46 4.43 -17.40
CA GLN A 496 3.18 3.76 -16.32
C GLN A 496 3.99 4.81 -15.55
N PRO A 497 4.33 4.58 -14.27
CA PRO A 497 5.25 5.44 -13.56
C PRO A 497 6.52 5.70 -14.36
N GLY A 498 6.95 6.97 -14.39
CA GLY A 498 8.14 7.42 -15.08
C GLY A 498 9.36 7.42 -14.15
N PRO A 499 10.55 7.69 -14.69
CA PRO A 499 11.77 7.83 -13.91
C PRO A 499 11.77 9.09 -13.04
#